data_535312e6ca4f9fb48c3bd3ebfb6bd9e0
#
_entry.id   535312e6ca4f9fb48c3bd3ebfb6bd9e0
#
_cell.length_a   1.000
_cell.length_b   1.000
_cell.length_c   1.000
_cell.angle_alpha   90.00
_cell.angle_beta   90.00
_cell.angle_gamma   90.00
#
_symmetry.space_group_name_H-M   'P 1'
#
loop_
_entity.id
_entity.type
_entity.pdbx_description
1 polymer ?
#
loop_
_entity_poly.entity_id
_entity_poly.type
_entity_poly.pdbx_seq_one_letter_code
_entity_poly.pdbx_strand_id
1 'polypeptide(L)'
;MSKPKTKRWLSFFDEIKDLGAGGNADVYLVTEKTSGCQYALKELRNRNEEKKSRFISEIQIAKENSAIIPGIIPVIADDCENYWYTMPIAQPVMEFINEKNLQEIVNGVLQLCETLEQLHDKRIHHRDIKPSNIYYYEGRFSLGDFGLVDFPDNDDFTRSDQGLGAIFTIAPEMKRNPKVADASKADVFSLAKTLWMFLSGDEKGFDGVYNHLDESHSLRYVSRFKDEHLVEIDELLKDSTNNDPNLRPDIHMFKERLLSWSEIANDFDKSQNSD
;
A
#
# COMPACT_ATOMS: atom_id res chain seq x y z
N MET A 1 -20.73 28.63 -15.25
CA MET A 1 -19.28 28.57 -14.98
C MET A 1 -19.07 28.65 -13.48
N SER A 2 -18.70 27.56 -12.81
CA SER A 2 -18.38 27.59 -11.37
C SER A 2 -17.08 28.39 -11.19
N LYS A 3 -17.06 29.31 -10.23
CA LYS A 3 -15.83 30.04 -9.86
C LYS A 3 -14.75 29.03 -9.50
N PRO A 4 -13.48 29.22 -9.93
CA PRO A 4 -12.40 28.34 -9.51
C PRO A 4 -12.35 28.33 -7.98
N LYS A 5 -12.33 27.14 -7.37
CA LYS A 5 -12.18 26.99 -5.92
C LYS A 5 -10.83 27.59 -5.54
N THR A 6 -10.84 28.61 -4.67
CA THR A 6 -9.61 29.21 -4.16
C THR A 6 -8.92 28.15 -3.28
N LYS A 7 -7.72 27.72 -3.67
CA LYS A 7 -6.87 26.83 -2.86
C LYS A 7 -6.47 27.58 -1.59
N ARG A 8 -7.15 27.31 -0.47
CA ARG A 8 -6.94 28.05 0.79
C ARG A 8 -5.56 27.83 1.40
N TRP A 9 -4.95 26.70 1.12
CA TRP A 9 -3.60 26.39 1.57
C TRP A 9 -2.52 27.31 0.94
N LEU A 10 -2.81 28.02 -0.16
CA LEU A 10 -1.89 29.01 -0.76
C LEU A 10 -1.56 30.19 0.18
N SER A 11 -2.31 30.38 1.27
CA SER A 11 -1.93 31.33 2.31
C SER A 11 -0.70 30.90 3.12
N PHE A 12 -0.46 29.60 3.21
CA PHE A 12 0.61 29.00 4.01
C PHE A 12 1.76 28.45 3.15
N PHE A 13 1.46 28.01 1.92
CA PHE A 13 2.39 27.32 1.04
C PHE A 13 2.44 27.97 -0.34
N ASP A 14 3.61 27.85 -0.98
CA ASP A 14 3.81 28.12 -2.41
C ASP A 14 3.78 26.80 -3.17
N GLU A 15 2.98 26.73 -4.25
CA GLU A 15 2.91 25.57 -5.13
C GLU A 15 4.14 25.52 -6.03
N ILE A 16 4.86 24.37 -6.04
CA ILE A 16 6.00 24.14 -6.93
C ILE A 16 5.55 23.41 -8.20
N LYS A 17 4.86 22.27 -8.02
CA LYS A 17 4.32 21.48 -9.13
C LYS A 17 3.20 20.56 -8.67
N ASP A 18 2.35 20.15 -9.61
CA ASP A 18 1.42 19.04 -9.46
C ASP A 18 2.21 17.71 -9.44
N LEU A 19 1.98 16.88 -8.42
CA LEU A 19 2.57 15.54 -8.29
C LEU A 19 1.65 14.45 -8.84
N GLY A 20 0.41 14.79 -9.14
CA GLY A 20 -0.58 13.89 -9.70
C GLY A 20 -1.95 14.00 -9.02
N ALA A 21 -2.93 13.41 -9.68
CA ALA A 21 -4.30 13.34 -9.19
C ALA A 21 -4.66 11.89 -8.92
N GLY A 22 -4.98 11.57 -7.68
CA GLY A 22 -5.66 10.32 -7.32
C GLY A 22 -7.16 10.40 -7.66
N GLY A 23 -7.93 9.32 -7.44
CA GLY A 23 -9.37 9.29 -7.74
C GLY A 23 -10.16 10.42 -7.11
N ASN A 24 -9.83 10.83 -5.88
CA ASN A 24 -10.60 11.79 -5.09
C ASN A 24 -9.83 13.02 -4.64
N ALA A 25 -8.50 13.07 -4.76
CA ALA A 25 -7.64 14.14 -4.27
C ALA A 25 -6.58 14.51 -5.30
N ASP A 26 -6.11 15.74 -5.21
CA ASP A 26 -4.95 16.24 -5.94
C ASP A 26 -3.76 16.30 -4.99
N VAL A 27 -2.55 16.01 -5.47
CA VAL A 27 -1.32 16.05 -4.68
C VAL A 27 -0.35 17.03 -5.32
N TYR A 28 0.17 17.95 -4.51
CA TYR A 28 1.07 19.03 -4.93
C TYR A 28 2.39 18.96 -4.18
N LEU A 29 3.50 19.24 -4.85
CA LEU A 29 4.73 19.63 -4.19
C LEU A 29 4.61 21.09 -3.80
N VAL A 30 4.79 21.39 -2.51
CA VAL A 30 4.67 22.74 -1.97
C VAL A 30 5.87 23.11 -1.12
N THR A 31 6.14 24.42 -0.99
CA THR A 31 7.09 24.98 -0.03
C THR A 31 6.35 25.77 1.04
N GLU A 32 6.58 25.45 2.29
CA GLU A 32 6.03 26.25 3.40
C GLU A 32 6.68 27.63 3.45
N LYS A 33 5.88 28.69 3.45
CA LYS A 33 6.37 30.07 3.37
C LYS A 33 7.18 30.53 4.59
N THR A 34 6.92 29.93 5.74
CA THR A 34 7.57 30.31 7.00
C THR A 34 8.92 29.63 7.21
N SER A 35 9.04 28.35 6.89
CA SER A 35 10.24 27.54 7.11
C SER A 35 11.09 27.32 5.86
N GLY A 36 10.49 27.45 4.67
CA GLY A 36 11.12 27.06 3.41
C GLY A 36 11.18 25.54 3.20
N CYS A 37 10.63 24.74 4.09
CA CYS A 37 10.58 23.28 3.96
C CYS A 37 9.59 22.85 2.88
N GLN A 38 9.93 21.75 2.20
CA GLN A 38 9.07 21.19 1.15
C GLN A 38 8.27 20.01 1.66
N TYR A 39 7.03 19.88 1.18
CA TYR A 39 6.09 18.83 1.54
C TYR A 39 5.29 18.38 0.32
N ALA A 40 4.74 17.17 0.39
CA ALA A 40 3.63 16.76 -0.45
C ALA A 40 2.32 17.21 0.24
N LEU A 41 1.49 17.96 -0.48
CA LEU A 41 0.19 18.44 0.01
C LEU A 41 -0.93 17.71 -0.74
N LYS A 42 -1.79 17.01 -0.01
CA LYS A 42 -2.98 16.35 -0.55
C LYS A 42 -4.22 17.18 -0.26
N GLU A 43 -4.98 17.53 -1.30
CA GLU A 43 -6.23 18.31 -1.21
C GLU A 43 -7.40 17.49 -1.77
N LEU A 44 -8.49 17.36 -1.00
CA LEU A 44 -9.70 16.68 -1.43
C LEU A 44 -10.42 17.48 -2.54
N ARG A 45 -10.55 16.86 -3.71
CA ARG A 45 -11.19 17.45 -4.91
C ARG A 45 -12.70 17.38 -4.84
N ASN A 46 -13.24 16.22 -4.57
CA ASN A 46 -14.68 15.99 -4.49
C ASN A 46 -15.13 15.97 -3.03
N ARG A 47 -15.91 16.97 -2.63
CA ARG A 47 -16.28 17.24 -1.23
C ARG A 47 -17.73 16.82 -0.93
N ASN A 48 -18.17 15.63 -1.37
CA ASN A 48 -19.39 15.04 -0.82
C ASN A 48 -19.15 14.55 0.62
N GLU A 49 -20.21 14.35 1.41
CA GLU A 49 -20.08 14.07 2.84
C GLU A 49 -19.30 12.78 3.13
N GLU A 50 -19.50 11.75 2.35
CA GLU A 50 -18.77 10.49 2.47
C GLU A 50 -17.25 10.69 2.26
N LYS A 51 -16.86 11.39 1.18
CA LYS A 51 -15.46 11.64 0.86
C LYS A 51 -14.79 12.58 1.88
N LYS A 52 -15.54 13.52 2.42
CA LYS A 52 -15.07 14.37 3.53
C LYS A 52 -14.81 13.56 4.79
N SER A 53 -15.75 12.70 5.19
CA SER A 53 -15.61 11.84 6.36
C SER A 53 -14.37 10.96 6.21
N ARG A 54 -14.20 10.28 5.08
CA ARG A 54 -13.02 9.44 4.79
C ARG A 54 -11.71 10.22 4.85
N PHE A 55 -11.68 11.41 4.28
CA PHE A 55 -10.48 12.25 4.27
C PHE A 55 -10.08 12.70 5.68
N ILE A 56 -11.06 13.04 6.52
CA ILE A 56 -10.82 13.38 7.94
C ILE A 56 -10.33 12.14 8.70
N SER A 57 -10.95 10.97 8.48
CA SER A 57 -10.51 9.71 9.10
C SER A 57 -9.08 9.34 8.69
N GLU A 58 -8.71 9.54 7.42
CA GLU A 58 -7.34 9.34 6.94
C GLU A 58 -6.34 10.18 7.71
N ILE A 59 -6.61 11.48 7.87
CA ILE A 59 -5.76 12.39 8.64
C ILE A 59 -5.64 11.92 10.09
N GLN A 60 -6.77 11.59 10.70
CA GLN A 60 -6.82 11.18 12.11
C GLN A 60 -6.00 9.90 12.35
N ILE A 61 -6.21 8.86 11.54
CA ILE A 61 -5.49 7.58 11.67
C ILE A 61 -3.99 7.78 11.52
N ALA A 62 -3.56 8.54 10.50
CA ALA A 62 -2.15 8.81 10.28
C ALA A 62 -1.54 9.58 11.46
N LYS A 63 -2.21 10.61 11.99
CA LYS A 63 -1.73 11.40 13.15
C LYS A 63 -1.64 10.58 14.43
N GLU A 64 -2.63 9.74 14.72
CA GLU A 64 -2.69 8.94 15.94
C GLU A 64 -1.69 7.79 15.96
N ASN A 65 -1.34 7.26 14.79
CA ASN A 65 -0.57 6.03 14.72
C ASN A 65 0.86 6.20 14.19
N SER A 66 1.18 7.19 13.36
CA SER A 66 2.51 7.33 12.76
C SER A 66 3.65 7.53 13.76
N ALA A 67 3.38 8.10 14.94
CA ALA A 67 4.37 8.25 16.00
C ALA A 67 4.67 6.94 16.75
N ILE A 68 3.79 5.94 16.65
CA ILE A 68 3.85 4.68 17.41
C ILE A 68 4.17 3.51 16.50
N ILE A 69 3.60 3.50 15.30
CA ILE A 69 3.76 2.44 14.30
C ILE A 69 4.70 2.94 13.20
N PRO A 70 5.97 2.51 13.19
CA PRO A 70 6.86 2.79 12.07
C PRO A 70 6.28 2.22 10.77
N GLY A 71 6.43 2.95 9.66
CA GLY A 71 5.89 2.52 8.37
C GLY A 71 4.50 3.08 8.04
N ILE A 72 4.06 4.11 8.76
CA ILE A 72 2.93 4.97 8.39
C ILE A 72 3.48 6.33 7.97
N ILE A 73 3.13 6.82 6.78
CA ILE A 73 3.50 8.18 6.34
C ILE A 73 2.79 9.19 7.25
N PRO A 74 3.54 10.06 7.98
CA PRO A 74 2.93 10.97 8.94
C PRO A 74 2.24 12.15 8.27
N VAL A 75 1.20 12.68 8.90
CA VAL A 75 0.62 13.99 8.61
C VAL A 75 1.39 15.05 9.41
N ILE A 76 1.91 16.06 8.70
CA ILE A 76 2.71 17.15 9.30
C ILE A 76 1.83 18.33 9.71
N ALA A 77 0.97 18.78 8.81
CA ALA A 77 -0.01 19.82 9.05
C ALA A 77 -1.31 19.52 8.31
N ASP A 78 -2.43 19.93 8.85
CA ASP A 78 -3.74 19.71 8.26
C ASP A 78 -4.71 20.85 8.49
N ASP A 79 -5.71 20.91 7.62
CA ASP A 79 -6.89 21.75 7.78
C ASP A 79 -8.12 20.93 7.38
N CYS A 80 -8.76 20.32 8.37
CA CYS A 80 -9.95 19.49 8.15
C CYS A 80 -11.17 20.29 7.64
N GLU A 81 -11.25 21.61 7.88
CA GLU A 81 -12.34 22.44 7.38
C GLU A 81 -12.19 22.73 5.88
N ASN A 82 -10.94 22.85 5.42
CA ASN A 82 -10.60 23.10 4.02
C ASN A 82 -10.15 21.84 3.27
N TYR A 83 -10.09 20.69 3.95
CA TYR A 83 -9.82 19.37 3.39
C TYR A 83 -8.48 19.26 2.66
N TRP A 84 -7.41 19.65 3.34
CA TRP A 84 -6.04 19.41 2.89
C TRP A 84 -5.15 19.01 4.08
N TYR A 85 -4.09 18.29 3.77
CA TYR A 85 -3.00 18.02 4.72
C TYR A 85 -1.67 17.95 3.99
N THR A 86 -0.57 18.10 4.75
CA THR A 86 0.79 17.91 4.27
C THR A 86 1.42 16.66 4.88
N MET A 87 2.28 16.03 4.10
CA MET A 87 3.07 14.87 4.49
C MET A 87 4.50 15.06 3.97
N PRO A 88 5.51 14.34 4.52
CA PRO A 88 6.87 14.39 3.98
C PRO A 88 6.88 13.92 2.53
N ILE A 89 7.90 14.36 1.80
CA ILE A 89 8.18 13.85 0.45
C ILE A 89 8.73 12.43 0.61
N ALA A 90 8.03 11.46 0.06
CA ALA A 90 8.42 10.06 0.05
C ALA A 90 8.53 9.55 -1.39
N GLN A 91 9.44 8.62 -1.64
CA GLN A 91 9.63 8.05 -2.98
C GLN A 91 8.58 6.96 -3.24
N PRO A 92 7.84 6.99 -4.38
CA PRO A 92 6.96 5.88 -4.77
C PRO A 92 7.74 4.56 -4.78
N VAL A 93 7.16 3.50 -4.21
CA VAL A 93 7.87 2.22 -4.03
C VAL A 93 8.33 1.61 -5.36
N MET A 94 7.55 1.73 -6.43
CA MET A 94 7.92 1.17 -7.73
C MET A 94 9.18 1.84 -8.32
N GLU A 95 9.36 3.13 -8.10
CA GLU A 95 10.60 3.83 -8.49
C GLU A 95 11.80 3.35 -7.67
N PHE A 96 11.60 3.06 -6.37
CA PHE A 96 12.64 2.58 -5.49
C PHE A 96 13.11 1.17 -5.86
N ILE A 97 12.18 0.22 -6.07
CA ILE A 97 12.50 -1.20 -6.27
C ILE A 97 13.12 -1.52 -7.63
N ASN A 98 13.01 -0.64 -8.63
CA ASN A 98 13.55 -0.87 -9.98
C ASN A 98 15.07 -1.16 -9.99
N GLU A 99 15.81 -0.64 -9.02
CA GLU A 99 17.27 -0.79 -8.89
C GLU A 99 17.66 -1.75 -7.75
N LYS A 100 16.68 -2.46 -7.16
CA LYS A 100 16.89 -3.26 -5.94
C LYS A 100 17.00 -4.75 -6.24
N ASN A 101 17.82 -5.41 -5.43
CA ASN A 101 17.91 -6.86 -5.45
C ASN A 101 16.70 -7.49 -4.73
N LEU A 102 16.58 -8.81 -4.88
CA LEU A 102 15.48 -9.57 -4.31
C LEU A 102 15.38 -9.39 -2.78
N GLN A 103 16.51 -9.45 -2.08
CA GLN A 103 16.55 -9.35 -0.63
C GLN A 103 16.09 -7.99 -0.12
N GLU A 104 16.45 -6.89 -0.80
CA GLU A 104 16.01 -5.54 -0.45
C GLU A 104 14.49 -5.40 -0.62
N ILE A 105 13.91 -5.99 -1.68
CA ILE A 105 12.46 -5.99 -1.94
C ILE A 105 11.74 -6.78 -0.84
N VAL A 106 12.20 -7.99 -0.54
CA VAL A 106 11.60 -8.85 0.50
C VAL A 106 11.69 -8.20 1.87
N ASN A 107 12.82 -7.61 2.22
CA ASN A 107 12.98 -6.88 3.49
C ASN A 107 11.99 -5.71 3.58
N GLY A 108 11.76 -4.98 2.49
CA GLY A 108 10.73 -3.94 2.45
C GLY A 108 9.33 -4.47 2.70
N VAL A 109 8.98 -5.63 2.13
CA VAL A 109 7.66 -6.27 2.36
C VAL A 109 7.55 -6.81 3.80
N LEU A 110 8.61 -7.35 4.38
CA LEU A 110 8.63 -7.75 5.80
C LEU A 110 8.37 -6.55 6.72
N GLN A 111 8.91 -5.36 6.40
CA GLN A 111 8.60 -4.12 7.12
C GLN A 111 7.13 -3.71 6.99
N LEU A 112 6.49 -3.94 5.83
CA LEU A 112 5.05 -3.73 5.66
C LEU A 112 4.24 -4.73 6.50
N CYS A 113 4.67 -6.00 6.59
CA CYS A 113 4.05 -6.97 7.48
C CYS A 113 4.07 -6.51 8.94
N GLU A 114 5.21 -6.01 9.43
CA GLU A 114 5.33 -5.46 10.80
C GLU A 114 4.38 -4.27 11.04
N THR A 115 4.22 -3.41 10.05
CA THR A 115 3.28 -2.28 10.11
C THR A 115 1.84 -2.76 10.17
N LEU A 116 1.48 -3.74 9.32
CA LEU A 116 0.14 -4.32 9.27
C LEU A 116 -0.20 -5.15 10.53
N GLU A 117 0.75 -5.90 11.10
CA GLU A 117 0.56 -6.58 12.38
C GLU A 117 0.11 -5.60 13.46
N GLN A 118 0.83 -4.48 13.63
CA GLN A 118 0.51 -3.47 14.63
C GLN A 118 -0.83 -2.76 14.36
N LEU A 119 -1.19 -2.55 13.09
CA LEU A 119 -2.49 -2.01 12.71
C LEU A 119 -3.62 -3.01 13.02
N HIS A 120 -3.45 -4.28 12.63
CA HIS A 120 -4.46 -5.33 12.87
C HIS A 120 -4.67 -5.59 14.36
N ASP A 121 -3.63 -5.52 15.20
CA ASP A 121 -3.75 -5.60 16.66
C ASP A 121 -4.64 -4.51 17.23
N LYS A 122 -4.65 -3.33 16.60
CA LYS A 122 -5.54 -2.22 16.93
C LYS A 122 -6.91 -2.31 16.23
N ARG A 123 -7.16 -3.38 15.45
CA ARG A 123 -8.34 -3.53 14.59
C ARG A 123 -8.48 -2.45 13.52
N ILE A 124 -7.37 -1.94 13.05
CA ILE A 124 -7.29 -1.00 11.93
C ILE A 124 -6.87 -1.80 10.70
N HIS A 125 -7.67 -1.79 9.64
CA HIS A 125 -7.41 -2.50 8.39
C HIS A 125 -7.29 -1.52 7.24
N HIS A 126 -6.25 -1.64 6.42
CA HIS A 126 -5.93 -0.66 5.39
C HIS A 126 -6.91 -0.69 4.20
N ARG A 127 -7.30 -1.88 3.76
CA ARG A 127 -8.27 -2.17 2.68
C ARG A 127 -7.91 -1.69 1.27
N ASP A 128 -6.78 -1.00 1.10
CA ASP A 128 -6.31 -0.51 -0.21
C ASP A 128 -4.79 -0.66 -0.37
N ILE A 129 -4.25 -1.83 0.03
CA ILE A 129 -2.83 -2.15 -0.16
C ILE A 129 -2.57 -2.38 -1.64
N LYS A 130 -1.70 -1.56 -2.22
CA LYS A 130 -1.28 -1.60 -3.63
C LYS A 130 0.00 -0.80 -3.81
N PRO A 131 0.77 -0.99 -4.89
CA PRO A 131 2.03 -0.26 -5.11
C PRO A 131 1.91 1.26 -5.00
N SER A 132 0.82 1.86 -5.50
CA SER A 132 0.62 3.31 -5.48
C SER A 132 0.37 3.92 -4.09
N ASN A 133 0.10 3.08 -3.07
CA ASN A 133 -0.11 3.50 -1.69
C ASN A 133 1.07 3.12 -0.78
N ILE A 134 2.16 2.63 -1.38
CA ILE A 134 3.39 2.24 -0.68
C ILE A 134 4.52 3.15 -1.14
N TYR A 135 5.29 3.63 -0.18
CA TYR A 135 6.38 4.57 -0.39
C TYR A 135 7.64 4.09 0.32
N TYR A 136 8.81 4.47 -0.21
CA TYR A 136 10.06 4.37 0.53
C TYR A 136 10.29 5.70 1.27
N TYR A 137 10.28 5.62 2.59
CA TYR A 137 10.42 6.76 3.48
C TYR A 137 11.26 6.38 4.71
N GLU A 138 12.24 7.20 5.06
CA GLU A 138 13.15 6.99 6.22
C GLU A 138 13.75 5.58 6.30
N GLY A 139 14.19 5.04 5.16
CA GLY A 139 14.87 3.76 5.12
C GLY A 139 13.95 2.53 5.13
N ARG A 140 12.65 2.70 4.98
CA ARG A 140 11.68 1.59 5.02
C ARG A 140 10.51 1.75 4.05
N PHE A 141 9.84 0.63 3.75
CA PHE A 141 8.55 0.68 3.07
C PHE A 141 7.47 1.13 4.04
N SER A 142 6.67 2.10 3.60
CA SER A 142 5.68 2.78 4.42
C SER A 142 4.36 2.89 3.69
N LEU A 143 3.26 2.73 4.44
CA LEU A 143 1.90 2.86 3.95
C LEU A 143 1.43 4.32 4.00
N GLY A 144 0.78 4.77 2.94
CA GLY A 144 0.02 6.02 2.86
C GLY A 144 -1.39 5.77 2.36
N ASP A 145 -2.20 6.80 2.31
CA ASP A 145 -3.60 6.76 1.83
C ASP A 145 -4.51 5.83 2.65
N PHE A 146 -4.83 6.27 3.88
CA PHE A 146 -5.75 5.58 4.79
C PHE A 146 -7.24 5.91 4.53
N GLY A 147 -7.59 6.41 3.35
CA GLY A 147 -8.96 6.85 3.00
C GLY A 147 -10.01 5.73 2.89
N LEU A 148 -9.61 4.46 2.90
CA LEU A 148 -10.51 3.30 2.88
C LEU A 148 -10.44 2.45 4.15
N VAL A 149 -9.72 2.91 5.16
CA VAL A 149 -9.49 2.18 6.41
C VAL A 149 -10.81 1.87 7.13
N ASP A 150 -10.89 0.67 7.63
CA ASP A 150 -11.94 0.21 8.55
C ASP A 150 -11.40 0.24 9.99
N PHE A 151 -12.20 0.81 10.89
CA PHE A 151 -11.95 0.80 12.32
C PHE A 151 -13.28 0.68 13.08
N PRO A 152 -13.29 0.25 14.35
CA PRO A 152 -14.48 -0.21 15.05
C PRO A 152 -15.73 0.70 15.04
N ASP A 153 -15.55 1.99 14.76
CA ASP A 153 -16.63 2.98 14.81
C ASP A 153 -17.06 3.53 13.44
N ASN A 154 -16.59 2.94 12.32
CA ASN A 154 -16.87 3.47 10.97
C ASN A 154 -17.69 2.50 10.12
N ASP A 155 -18.98 2.77 9.99
CA ASP A 155 -19.96 1.92 9.25
C ASP A 155 -20.07 2.22 7.75
N ASP A 156 -19.36 3.22 7.20
CA ASP A 156 -19.58 3.72 5.85
C ASP A 156 -18.52 3.26 4.84
N PHE A 157 -18.77 2.12 4.20
CA PHE A 157 -18.00 1.68 3.03
C PHE A 157 -18.85 1.68 1.76
N THR A 158 -18.58 2.64 0.86
CA THR A 158 -19.11 2.65 -0.50
C THR A 158 -17.99 2.64 -1.52
N ARG A 159 -18.15 1.82 -2.57
CA ARG A 159 -17.22 1.77 -3.70
C ARG A 159 -17.18 3.12 -4.41
N SER A 160 -16.03 3.76 -4.52
CA SER A 160 -15.84 4.86 -5.46
C SER A 160 -14.45 4.86 -6.08
N ASP A 161 -14.43 4.93 -7.41
CA ASP A 161 -13.32 5.34 -8.28
C ASP A 161 -11.95 4.66 -8.01
N GLN A 162 -11.89 3.34 -8.18
CA GLN A 162 -10.63 2.61 -8.18
C GLN A 162 -9.97 2.70 -9.57
N GLY A 163 -8.73 3.18 -9.62
CA GLY A 163 -7.91 3.09 -10.82
C GLY A 163 -7.62 1.63 -11.22
N LEU A 164 -7.22 1.40 -12.46
CA LEU A 164 -6.97 0.06 -13.03
C LEU A 164 -6.10 -0.85 -12.14
N GLY A 165 -5.07 -0.33 -11.47
CA GLY A 165 -4.19 -1.11 -10.59
C GLY A 165 -4.87 -1.66 -9.34
N ALA A 166 -5.86 -0.97 -8.79
CA ALA A 166 -6.61 -1.44 -7.62
C ALA A 166 -7.51 -2.65 -7.91
N ILE A 167 -7.92 -2.85 -9.16
CA ILE A 167 -8.81 -3.95 -9.56
C ILE A 167 -8.17 -5.32 -9.29
N PHE A 168 -6.87 -5.43 -9.45
CA PHE A 168 -6.14 -6.70 -9.30
C PHE A 168 -5.67 -6.98 -7.86
N THR A 169 -5.58 -5.96 -7.02
CA THR A 169 -5.17 -6.12 -5.60
C THR A 169 -6.34 -6.29 -4.63
N ILE A 170 -7.55 -5.91 -5.01
CA ILE A 170 -8.73 -6.02 -4.14
C ILE A 170 -9.19 -7.46 -4.00
N ALA A 171 -9.37 -7.91 -2.75
CA ALA A 171 -9.92 -9.21 -2.42
C ALA A 171 -11.36 -9.40 -2.93
N PRO A 172 -11.75 -10.62 -3.41
CA PRO A 172 -13.05 -10.85 -4.01
C PRO A 172 -14.24 -10.54 -3.08
N GLU A 173 -14.13 -10.84 -1.79
CA GLU A 173 -15.15 -10.55 -0.78
C GLU A 173 -15.34 -9.04 -0.57
N MET A 174 -14.26 -8.26 -0.67
CA MET A 174 -14.33 -6.80 -0.61
C MET A 174 -15.05 -6.20 -1.82
N LYS A 175 -14.99 -6.87 -2.97
CA LYS A 175 -15.79 -6.49 -4.16
C LYS A 175 -17.26 -6.84 -4.01
N ARG A 176 -17.58 -7.92 -3.30
CA ARG A 176 -18.95 -8.47 -3.18
C ARG A 176 -19.74 -7.85 -2.03
N ASN A 177 -19.18 -7.88 -0.83
CA ASN A 177 -19.84 -7.39 0.39
C ASN A 177 -18.82 -6.87 1.41
N PRO A 178 -18.29 -5.64 1.22
CA PRO A 178 -17.22 -5.07 2.05
C PRO A 178 -17.60 -4.90 3.53
N LYS A 179 -18.92 -4.80 3.86
CA LYS A 179 -19.38 -4.59 5.24
C LYS A 179 -19.24 -5.80 6.16
N VAL A 180 -19.22 -7.01 5.58
CA VAL A 180 -19.12 -8.27 6.34
C VAL A 180 -17.85 -9.03 6.01
N ALA A 181 -17.01 -8.49 5.13
CA ALA A 181 -15.75 -9.10 4.74
C ALA A 181 -14.74 -9.04 5.89
N ASP A 182 -13.95 -10.10 6.06
CA ASP A 182 -12.79 -10.07 6.94
C ASP A 182 -11.71 -9.16 6.33
N ALA A 183 -11.61 -7.95 6.83
CA ALA A 183 -10.71 -6.95 6.31
C ALA A 183 -9.24 -7.27 6.59
N SER A 184 -8.91 -8.02 7.65
CA SER A 184 -7.55 -8.48 7.92
C SER A 184 -7.07 -9.46 6.86
N LYS A 185 -7.93 -10.42 6.47
CA LYS A 185 -7.65 -11.39 5.40
C LYS A 185 -7.66 -10.73 4.01
N ALA A 186 -8.42 -9.65 3.84
CA ALA A 186 -8.40 -8.84 2.61
C ALA A 186 -7.09 -8.08 2.46
N ASP A 187 -6.51 -7.54 3.54
CA ASP A 187 -5.20 -6.90 3.52
C ASP A 187 -4.09 -7.90 3.15
N VAL A 188 -4.14 -9.13 3.66
CA VAL A 188 -3.19 -10.20 3.28
C VAL A 188 -3.30 -10.54 1.79
N PHE A 189 -4.51 -10.65 1.25
CA PHE A 189 -4.71 -10.88 -0.18
C PHE A 189 -4.08 -9.75 -1.01
N SER A 190 -4.34 -8.50 -0.63
CA SER A 190 -3.82 -7.32 -1.33
C SER A 190 -2.30 -7.22 -1.23
N LEU A 191 -1.72 -7.57 -0.07
CA LEU A 191 -0.28 -7.62 0.13
C LEU A 191 0.38 -8.71 -0.73
N ALA A 192 -0.23 -9.89 -0.82
CA ALA A 192 0.28 -10.98 -1.68
C ALA A 192 0.31 -10.60 -3.16
N LYS A 193 -0.76 -9.95 -3.65
CA LYS A 193 -0.80 -9.42 -5.01
C LYS A 193 0.28 -8.35 -5.23
N THR A 194 0.46 -7.47 -4.26
CA THR A 194 1.49 -6.42 -4.30
C THR A 194 2.90 -7.02 -4.26
N LEU A 195 3.15 -8.01 -3.41
CA LEU A 195 4.41 -8.76 -3.38
C LEU A 195 4.72 -9.37 -4.74
N TRP A 196 3.75 -10.02 -5.37
CA TRP A 196 3.93 -10.57 -6.71
C TRP A 196 4.31 -9.49 -7.73
N MET A 197 3.66 -8.31 -7.71
CA MET A 197 4.02 -7.19 -8.58
C MET A 197 5.46 -6.74 -8.35
N PHE A 198 5.91 -6.68 -7.12
CA PHE A 198 7.30 -6.33 -6.79
C PHE A 198 8.31 -7.38 -7.27
N LEU A 199 7.97 -8.65 -7.11
CA LEU A 199 8.83 -9.76 -7.52
C LEU A 199 8.89 -9.91 -9.04
N SER A 200 7.74 -9.81 -9.72
CA SER A 200 7.67 -9.95 -11.17
C SER A 200 8.14 -8.71 -11.94
N GLY A 201 8.01 -7.52 -11.35
CA GLY A 201 8.17 -6.23 -12.02
C GLY A 201 6.97 -5.85 -12.90
N ASP A 202 5.87 -6.61 -12.85
CA ASP A 202 4.66 -6.32 -13.62
C ASP A 202 3.63 -5.55 -12.78
N GLU A 203 3.53 -4.25 -13.03
CA GLU A 203 2.60 -3.36 -12.32
C GLU A 203 1.12 -3.62 -12.66
N LYS A 204 0.82 -4.37 -13.72
CA LYS A 204 -0.55 -4.68 -14.10
C LYS A 204 -1.19 -5.71 -13.17
N GLY A 205 -0.36 -6.59 -12.58
CA GLY A 205 -0.85 -7.68 -11.75
C GLY A 205 -1.54 -8.78 -12.55
N PHE A 206 -2.14 -9.73 -11.85
CA PHE A 206 -2.89 -10.84 -12.44
C PHE A 206 -4.29 -10.95 -11.80
N ASP A 207 -5.25 -11.55 -12.50
CA ASP A 207 -6.59 -11.80 -11.97
C ASP A 207 -6.65 -13.15 -11.24
N GLY A 208 -7.58 -13.26 -10.27
CA GLY A 208 -7.84 -14.51 -9.55
C GLY A 208 -6.75 -14.95 -8.57
N VAL A 209 -6.68 -16.26 -8.35
CA VAL A 209 -5.74 -16.93 -7.43
C VAL A 209 -4.42 -17.19 -8.15
N TYR A 210 -3.30 -17.01 -7.44
CA TYR A 210 -1.99 -17.36 -7.96
C TYR A 210 -1.88 -18.86 -8.29
N ASN A 211 -1.33 -19.16 -9.45
CA ASN A 211 -1.06 -20.54 -9.87
C ASN A 211 0.31 -20.62 -10.53
N HIS A 212 1.23 -21.33 -9.89
CA HIS A 212 2.61 -21.51 -10.38
C HIS A 212 2.71 -22.30 -11.70
N LEU A 213 1.62 -22.92 -12.16
CA LEU A 213 1.55 -23.62 -13.46
C LEU A 213 1.02 -22.72 -14.59
N ASP A 214 0.54 -21.54 -14.30
CA ASP A 214 0.02 -20.60 -15.28
C ASP A 214 1.14 -19.65 -15.73
N GLU A 215 1.54 -19.76 -17.00
CA GLU A 215 2.64 -18.97 -17.58
C GLU A 215 2.41 -17.45 -17.49
N SER A 216 1.15 -17.02 -17.44
CA SER A 216 0.82 -15.58 -17.42
C SER A 216 1.20 -14.87 -16.12
N HIS A 217 1.35 -15.61 -15.00
CA HIS A 217 1.67 -15.02 -13.69
C HIS A 217 2.55 -15.88 -12.78
N SER A 218 3.03 -17.03 -13.23
CA SER A 218 3.99 -17.82 -12.47
C SER A 218 5.35 -17.13 -12.41
N LEU A 219 5.92 -16.99 -11.21
CA LEU A 219 7.27 -16.42 -11.03
C LEU A 219 8.36 -17.24 -11.74
N ARG A 220 8.12 -18.53 -12.02
CA ARG A 220 9.05 -19.40 -12.76
C ARG A 220 9.38 -18.90 -14.17
N TYR A 221 8.50 -18.12 -14.78
CA TYR A 221 8.70 -17.52 -16.12
C TYR A 221 9.29 -16.12 -16.06
N VAL A 222 9.52 -15.57 -14.88
CA VAL A 222 10.22 -14.29 -14.69
C VAL A 222 11.73 -14.56 -14.72
N SER A 223 12.48 -13.85 -15.55
CA SER A 223 13.90 -14.15 -15.83
C SER A 223 14.79 -14.19 -14.58
N ARG A 224 14.53 -13.33 -13.59
CA ARG A 224 15.28 -13.29 -12.31
C ARG A 224 15.11 -14.53 -11.44
N PHE A 225 14.06 -15.35 -11.69
CA PHE A 225 13.74 -16.54 -10.88
C PHE A 225 14.03 -17.86 -11.59
N LYS A 226 14.71 -17.83 -12.75
CA LYS A 226 14.92 -19.01 -13.58
C LYS A 226 15.62 -20.16 -12.86
N ASP A 227 16.57 -19.82 -11.99
CA ASP A 227 17.39 -20.77 -11.25
C ASP A 227 17.16 -20.71 -9.72
N GLU A 228 16.08 -20.05 -9.30
CA GLU A 228 15.74 -19.80 -7.90
C GLU A 228 14.86 -20.90 -7.29
N HIS A 229 14.96 -21.03 -5.96
CA HIS A 229 14.07 -21.90 -5.19
C HIS A 229 12.73 -21.19 -4.94
N LEU A 230 11.63 -21.69 -5.51
CA LEU A 230 10.32 -21.01 -5.52
C LEU A 230 9.19 -21.74 -4.79
N VAL A 231 9.45 -22.91 -4.19
CA VAL A 231 8.35 -23.76 -3.66
C VAL A 231 7.56 -23.01 -2.58
N GLU A 232 8.22 -22.45 -1.60
CA GLU A 232 7.58 -21.80 -0.45
C GLU A 232 6.89 -20.48 -0.84
N ILE A 233 7.47 -19.69 -1.76
CA ILE A 233 6.84 -18.48 -2.24
C ILE A 233 5.64 -18.77 -3.15
N ASP A 234 5.70 -19.80 -3.98
CA ASP A 234 4.57 -20.25 -4.81
C ASP A 234 3.39 -20.66 -3.90
N GLU A 235 3.65 -21.42 -2.82
CA GLU A 235 2.62 -21.80 -1.85
C GLU A 235 2.09 -20.60 -1.06
N LEU A 236 2.96 -19.69 -0.61
CA LEU A 236 2.55 -18.48 0.09
C LEU A 236 1.62 -17.61 -0.77
N LEU A 237 2.01 -17.34 -2.02
CA LEU A 237 1.20 -16.56 -2.94
C LEU A 237 -0.13 -17.23 -3.25
N LYS A 238 -0.14 -18.54 -3.48
CA LYS A 238 -1.35 -19.34 -3.74
C LYS A 238 -2.33 -19.27 -2.58
N ASP A 239 -1.86 -19.54 -1.36
CA ASP A 239 -2.70 -19.55 -0.17
C ASP A 239 -3.23 -18.15 0.15
N SER A 240 -2.37 -17.13 0.07
CA SER A 240 -2.73 -15.75 0.39
C SER A 240 -3.67 -15.11 -0.63
N THR A 241 -3.67 -15.58 -1.89
CA THR A 241 -4.60 -15.14 -2.93
C THR A 241 -5.84 -16.02 -3.07
N ASN A 242 -6.07 -16.94 -2.12
CA ASN A 242 -7.25 -17.82 -2.13
C ASN A 242 -8.55 -17.00 -2.13
N ASN A 243 -9.54 -17.46 -2.88
CA ASN A 243 -10.88 -16.83 -2.95
C ASN A 243 -11.67 -16.96 -1.63
N ASP A 244 -11.40 -18.02 -0.84
CA ASP A 244 -11.94 -18.17 0.52
C ASP A 244 -11.00 -17.51 1.53
N PRO A 245 -11.43 -16.40 2.20
CA PRO A 245 -10.59 -15.72 3.17
C PRO A 245 -10.19 -16.59 4.37
N ASN A 246 -10.98 -17.62 4.73
CA ASN A 246 -10.66 -18.52 5.84
C ASN A 246 -9.44 -19.40 5.56
N LEU A 247 -9.10 -19.62 4.30
CA LEU A 247 -7.95 -20.43 3.89
C LEU A 247 -6.67 -19.59 3.77
N ARG A 248 -6.76 -18.27 3.87
CA ARG A 248 -5.60 -17.39 3.83
C ARG A 248 -4.87 -17.38 5.17
N PRO A 249 -3.54 -17.27 5.20
CA PRO A 249 -2.81 -16.97 6.43
C PRO A 249 -3.28 -15.64 7.05
N ASP A 250 -3.04 -15.43 8.32
CA ASP A 250 -3.03 -14.09 8.88
C ASP A 250 -1.70 -13.39 8.54
N ILE A 251 -1.59 -12.11 8.91
CA ILE A 251 -0.40 -11.32 8.56
C ILE A 251 0.88 -11.82 9.25
N HIS A 252 0.76 -12.37 10.46
CA HIS A 252 1.87 -12.96 11.19
C HIS A 252 2.41 -14.22 10.47
N MET A 253 1.52 -15.14 10.12
CA MET A 253 1.89 -16.34 9.36
C MET A 253 2.43 -15.99 7.96
N PHE A 254 1.86 -14.95 7.32
CA PHE A 254 2.38 -14.46 6.04
C PHE A 254 3.84 -14.00 6.18
N LYS A 255 4.13 -13.20 7.20
CA LYS A 255 5.48 -12.69 7.50
C LYS A 255 6.46 -13.83 7.75
N GLU A 256 6.11 -14.79 8.63
CA GLU A 256 6.98 -15.93 8.95
C GLU A 256 7.31 -16.77 7.71
N ARG A 257 6.32 -17.06 6.86
CA ARG A 257 6.52 -17.83 5.63
C ARG A 257 7.38 -17.07 4.61
N LEU A 258 7.18 -15.77 4.47
CA LEU A 258 7.99 -14.91 3.60
C LEU A 258 9.45 -14.86 4.08
N LEU A 259 9.67 -14.73 5.39
CA LEU A 259 11.01 -14.75 5.99
C LEU A 259 11.68 -16.09 5.75
N SER A 260 11.00 -17.20 6.02
CA SER A 260 11.52 -18.56 5.80
C SER A 260 11.94 -18.78 4.34
N TRP A 261 11.10 -18.38 3.38
CA TRP A 261 11.50 -18.45 1.96
C TRP A 261 12.73 -17.62 1.65
N SER A 262 12.80 -16.40 2.18
CA SER A 262 13.94 -15.50 1.95
C SER A 262 15.26 -16.09 2.46
N GLU A 263 15.24 -16.76 3.61
CA GLU A 263 16.41 -17.47 4.18
C GLU A 263 16.84 -18.63 3.28
N ILE A 264 15.90 -19.46 2.83
CA ILE A 264 16.17 -20.60 1.92
C ILE A 264 16.75 -20.11 0.58
N ALA A 265 16.17 -19.09 -0.02
CA ALA A 265 16.65 -18.51 -1.27
C ALA A 265 18.09 -17.98 -1.13
N ASN A 266 18.38 -17.25 -0.05
CA ASN A 266 19.74 -16.76 0.22
C ASN A 266 20.77 -17.88 0.42
N ASP A 267 20.42 -18.97 1.06
CA ASP A 267 21.33 -20.11 1.29
C ASP A 267 21.55 -20.90 -0.01
N PHE A 268 20.54 -20.99 -0.86
CA PHE A 268 20.64 -21.59 -2.18
C PHE A 268 21.61 -20.82 -3.09
N ASP A 269 21.48 -19.49 -3.14
CA ASP A 269 22.37 -18.61 -3.91
C ASP A 269 23.84 -18.73 -3.48
N LYS A 270 24.09 -18.78 -2.16
CA LYS A 270 25.46 -18.96 -1.64
C LYS A 270 26.06 -20.30 -2.04
N SER A 271 25.25 -21.36 -2.09
CA SER A 271 25.71 -22.70 -2.47
C SER A 271 26.09 -22.78 -3.96
N GLN A 272 25.34 -22.11 -4.84
CA GLN A 272 25.64 -22.07 -6.27
C GLN A 272 26.85 -21.20 -6.63
N ASN A 273 27.14 -20.16 -5.85
CA ASN A 273 28.29 -19.26 -6.07
C ASN A 273 29.60 -19.77 -5.41
N SER A 274 29.59 -20.93 -4.75
CA SER A 274 30.74 -21.55 -4.06
C SER A 274 31.41 -22.67 -4.86
N ASP A 275 30.87 -23.01 -6.02
CA ASP A 275 31.41 -23.97 -7.02
C ASP A 275 31.99 -23.24 -8.23
#